data_2ff44043d599fd0e3b7999ad4127f192
#
_entry.id   2ff44043d599fd0e3b7999ad4127f192
#
_cell.length_a   1.000
_cell.length_b   1.000
_cell.length_c   1.000
_cell.angle_alpha   90.00
_cell.angle_beta   90.00
_cell.angle_gamma   90.00
#
_symmetry.space_group_name_H-M   'P 1'
#
loop_
_entity.id
_entity.type
_entity.pdbx_description
1 polymer ?
#
loop_
_entity_poly.entity_id
_entity_poly.type
_entity_poly.pdbx_seq_one_letter_code
_entity_poly.pdbx_strand_id
1 'polypeptide(L)'
;MNCLFCKIAENKNERLTIFEDDMVVVIMDKFPICDGHLLVISKNHYETIMDVPNDVLTHMFDVAKKYALIDMKVLNETGCSFSINYGTKQEIKHLHLHVMPNYNVKPSKNVEEVYKLIMEGLNEEEKKI
;
A
#
# COMPACT_ATOMS: atom_id res chain seq x y z
N MET A 1 9.85 20.69 0.51
CA MET A 1 9.75 19.86 -0.69
C MET A 1 8.28 19.56 -0.98
N ASN A 2 7.82 19.86 -2.18
CA ASN A 2 6.42 19.65 -2.57
C ASN A 2 6.20 18.23 -3.10
N CYS A 3 6.21 17.27 -2.20
CA CYS A 3 5.97 15.87 -2.52
C CYS A 3 4.70 15.40 -1.85
N LEU A 4 3.72 14.94 -2.64
CA LEU A 4 2.45 14.44 -2.12
C LEU A 4 2.65 13.30 -1.11
N PHE A 5 3.50 12.33 -1.44
CA PHE A 5 3.72 11.19 -0.56
C PHE A 5 4.54 11.53 0.68
N CYS A 6 5.42 12.53 0.62
CA CYS A 6 6.06 13.05 1.82
C CYS A 6 5.03 13.64 2.78
N LYS A 7 4.08 14.40 2.24
CA LYS A 7 2.99 14.98 3.04
C LYS A 7 2.09 13.90 3.64
N ILE A 8 1.79 12.87 2.89
CA ILE A 8 0.98 11.74 3.37
C ILE A 8 1.72 11.02 4.49
N ALA A 9 3.02 10.80 4.35
CA ALA A 9 3.82 10.13 5.37
C ALA A 9 3.89 10.93 6.68
N GLU A 10 3.84 12.25 6.59
CA GLU A 10 3.83 13.14 7.75
C GLU A 10 2.44 13.30 8.37
N ASN A 11 1.41 13.33 7.52
CA ASN A 11 0.03 13.59 7.95
C ASN A 11 -0.89 12.47 7.49
N LYS A 12 -0.95 11.42 8.29
CA LYS A 12 -1.75 10.22 8.01
C LYS A 12 -3.26 10.45 7.98
N ASN A 13 -3.74 11.63 8.35
CA ASN A 13 -5.17 11.94 8.29
C ASN A 13 -5.67 12.26 6.88
N GLU A 14 -4.77 12.48 5.92
CA GLU A 14 -5.15 12.78 4.55
C GLU A 14 -5.50 11.53 3.72
N ARG A 15 -5.18 10.35 4.24
CA ARG A 15 -5.44 9.09 3.55
C ARG A 15 -5.91 8.04 4.54
N LEU A 16 -6.58 7.02 4.01
CA LEU A 16 -6.97 5.86 4.81
C LEU A 16 -5.73 5.02 5.06
N THR A 17 -5.15 5.18 6.24
CA THR A 17 -3.90 4.53 6.62
C THR A 17 -4.17 3.21 7.31
N ILE A 18 -3.54 2.14 6.82
CA ILE A 18 -3.69 0.79 7.36
C ILE A 18 -2.62 0.50 8.39
N PHE A 19 -1.40 0.96 8.14
CA PHE A 19 -0.23 0.65 8.98
C PHE A 19 0.85 1.70 8.76
N GLU A 20 1.65 1.95 9.80
CA GLU A 20 2.88 2.70 9.65
C GLU A 20 3.89 2.26 10.69
N ASP A 21 5.16 2.38 10.33
CA ASP A 21 6.28 2.20 11.23
C ASP A 21 7.34 3.28 10.93
N ASP A 22 8.57 3.08 11.38
CA ASP A 22 9.65 4.06 11.17
C ASP A 22 10.07 4.21 9.71
N MET A 23 9.80 3.20 8.89
CA MET A 23 10.31 3.14 7.52
C MET A 23 9.24 3.30 6.45
N VAL A 24 8.00 2.90 6.72
CA VAL A 24 6.93 2.87 5.71
C VAL A 24 5.59 3.31 6.28
N VAL A 25 4.70 3.69 5.35
CA VAL A 25 3.27 3.84 5.63
C VAL A 25 2.51 3.07 4.55
N VAL A 26 1.46 2.35 4.97
CA VAL A 26 0.58 1.62 4.04
C VAL A 26 -0.77 2.34 4.01
N ILE A 27 -1.18 2.73 2.82
CA ILE A 27 -2.45 3.45 2.62
C ILE A 27 -3.29 2.78 1.55
N MET A 28 -4.59 3.10 1.54
CA MET A 28 -5.46 2.79 0.41
C MET A 28 -5.14 3.73 -0.74
N ASP A 29 -5.06 3.22 -1.98
CA ASP A 29 -4.96 4.10 -3.14
C ASP A 29 -6.32 4.78 -3.33
N LYS A 30 -6.30 6.11 -3.45
CA LYS A 30 -7.52 6.92 -3.63
C LYS A 30 -8.18 6.69 -4.99
N PHE A 31 -7.39 6.34 -6.00
CA PHE A 31 -7.86 6.05 -7.36
C PHE A 31 -7.52 4.61 -7.71
N PRO A 32 -8.18 3.63 -7.06
CA PRO A 32 -7.76 2.24 -7.17
C PRO A 32 -7.99 1.66 -8.57
N ILE A 33 -7.08 0.80 -8.99
CA ILE A 33 -7.22 0.03 -10.23
C ILE A 33 -8.15 -1.16 -9.98
N CYS A 34 -8.15 -1.66 -8.74
CA CYS A 34 -8.98 -2.79 -8.33
C CYS A 34 -9.35 -2.62 -6.87
N ASP A 35 -10.30 -3.44 -6.40
CA ASP A 35 -10.61 -3.48 -4.97
C ASP A 35 -9.36 -3.92 -4.21
N GLY A 36 -9.07 -3.24 -3.11
CA GLY A 36 -7.92 -3.58 -2.28
C GLY A 36 -6.58 -3.04 -2.78
N HIS A 37 -6.59 -2.11 -3.72
CA HIS A 37 -5.36 -1.49 -4.20
C HIS A 37 -4.70 -0.70 -3.07
N LEU A 38 -3.57 -1.19 -2.57
CA LEU A 38 -2.80 -0.57 -1.49
C LEU A 38 -1.51 0.01 -2.03
N LEU A 39 -0.98 1.01 -1.31
CA LEU A 39 0.33 1.57 -1.57
C LEU A 39 1.19 1.42 -0.32
N VAL A 40 2.39 0.87 -0.48
CA VAL A 40 3.41 0.87 0.56
C VAL A 40 4.40 1.97 0.19
N ILE A 41 4.47 3.00 1.00
CA ILE A 41 5.22 4.22 0.71
C ILE A 41 6.38 4.34 1.69
N SER A 42 7.59 4.62 1.19
CA SER A 42 8.73 4.87 2.06
C SER A 42 8.54 6.20 2.79
N LYS A 43 8.85 6.25 4.08
CA LYS A 43 8.77 7.51 4.84
C LYS A 43 9.83 8.50 4.41
N ASN A 44 11.06 8.03 4.21
CA ASN A 44 12.10 8.86 3.65
C ASN A 44 11.87 9.02 2.15
N HIS A 45 12.18 10.19 1.64
CA HIS A 45 11.99 10.48 0.22
C HIS A 45 13.12 9.85 -0.60
N TYR A 46 12.80 8.73 -1.26
CA TYR A 46 13.62 8.17 -2.33
C TYR A 46 12.82 8.37 -3.59
N GLU A 47 13.40 8.97 -4.60
CA GLU A 47 12.66 9.28 -5.82
C GLU A 47 12.26 8.03 -6.58
N THR A 48 13.18 7.07 -6.72
CA THR A 48 12.97 5.85 -7.49
C THR A 48 13.50 4.62 -6.76
N ILE A 49 13.14 3.43 -7.30
CA ILE A 49 13.67 2.17 -6.81
C ILE A 49 15.20 2.09 -6.94
N MET A 50 15.78 2.85 -7.88
CA MET A 50 17.24 2.84 -8.08
C MET A 50 17.99 3.59 -6.97
N ASP A 51 17.30 4.45 -6.22
CA ASP A 51 17.93 5.27 -5.19
C ASP A 51 17.81 4.68 -3.80
N VAL A 52 16.88 3.74 -3.59
CA VAL A 52 16.55 3.24 -2.26
C VAL A 52 17.60 2.23 -1.77
N PRO A 53 18.01 2.30 -0.49
CA PRO A 53 18.86 1.24 0.09
C PRO A 53 18.11 -0.10 0.12
N ASN A 54 18.86 -1.19 -0.05
CA ASN A 54 18.27 -2.54 -0.11
C ASN A 54 17.53 -2.94 1.16
N ASP A 55 17.97 -2.50 2.31
CA ASP A 55 17.27 -2.80 3.58
C ASP A 55 15.88 -2.17 3.64
N VAL A 56 15.74 -0.95 3.12
CA VAL A 56 14.44 -0.29 3.03
C VAL A 56 13.54 -1.02 2.04
N LEU A 57 14.09 -1.35 0.87
CA LEU A 57 13.32 -2.06 -0.16
C LEU A 57 12.84 -3.42 0.34
N THR A 58 13.70 -4.17 1.03
CA THR A 58 13.35 -5.45 1.62
C THR A 58 12.21 -5.28 2.64
N HIS A 59 12.31 -4.27 3.50
CA HIS A 59 11.27 -3.99 4.48
C HIS A 59 9.93 -3.65 3.81
N MET A 60 9.97 -2.86 2.74
CA MET A 60 8.76 -2.53 1.99
C MET A 60 8.07 -3.80 1.47
N PHE A 61 8.83 -4.75 0.94
CA PHE A 61 8.26 -6.01 0.46
C PHE A 61 7.77 -6.90 1.60
N ASP A 62 8.45 -6.94 2.73
CA ASP A 62 7.99 -7.70 3.90
C ASP A 62 6.63 -7.17 4.38
N VAL A 63 6.48 -5.85 4.45
CA VAL A 63 5.22 -5.21 4.83
C VAL A 63 4.14 -5.48 3.78
N ALA A 64 4.49 -5.36 2.50
CA ALA A 64 3.55 -5.61 1.41
C ALA A 64 3.01 -7.04 1.45
N LYS A 65 3.85 -8.02 1.71
CA LYS A 65 3.44 -9.44 1.82
C LYS A 65 2.42 -9.63 2.95
N LYS A 66 2.68 -9.03 4.10
CA LYS A 66 1.81 -9.15 5.26
C LYS A 66 0.41 -8.59 4.96
N TYR A 67 0.35 -7.39 4.43
CA TYR A 67 -0.93 -6.74 4.17
C TYR A 67 -1.64 -7.29 2.93
N ALA A 68 -0.89 -7.83 1.97
CA ALA A 68 -1.49 -8.53 0.84
C ALA A 68 -2.29 -9.76 1.30
N LEU A 69 -1.78 -10.50 2.29
CA LEU A 69 -2.50 -11.68 2.81
C LEU A 69 -3.85 -11.29 3.41
N ILE A 70 -3.89 -10.23 4.22
CA ILE A 70 -5.14 -9.75 4.82
C ILE A 70 -6.08 -9.23 3.73
N ASP A 71 -5.54 -8.46 2.80
CA ASP A 71 -6.27 -7.86 1.68
C ASP A 71 -6.98 -8.93 0.86
N MET A 72 -6.24 -9.95 0.45
CA MET A 72 -6.79 -11.09 -0.29
C MET A 72 -7.85 -11.83 0.50
N LYS A 73 -7.61 -12.04 1.79
CA LYS A 73 -8.53 -12.80 2.66
C LYS A 73 -9.87 -12.08 2.77
N VAL A 74 -9.87 -10.79 3.07
CA VAL A 74 -11.12 -10.05 3.29
C VAL A 74 -11.88 -9.82 2.00
N LEU A 75 -11.20 -9.82 0.85
CA LEU A 75 -11.83 -9.66 -0.46
C LEU A 75 -12.12 -10.97 -1.18
N ASN A 76 -11.74 -12.09 -0.55
CA ASN A 76 -11.90 -13.43 -1.14
C ASN A 76 -11.18 -13.55 -2.49
N GLU A 77 -9.97 -13.00 -2.56
CA GLU A 77 -9.11 -13.10 -3.73
C GLU A 77 -8.03 -14.15 -3.53
N THR A 78 -7.59 -14.76 -4.63
CA THR A 78 -6.64 -15.87 -4.60
C THR A 78 -5.26 -15.51 -5.14
N GLY A 79 -5.06 -14.29 -5.60
CA GLY A 79 -3.78 -13.85 -6.14
C GLY A 79 -3.56 -12.38 -5.88
N CYS A 80 -2.33 -11.92 -6.11
CA CYS A 80 -1.98 -10.53 -5.87
C CYS A 80 -0.77 -10.16 -6.73
N SER A 81 -0.80 -8.95 -7.26
CA SER A 81 0.33 -8.38 -8.00
C SER A 81 1.02 -7.32 -7.17
N PHE A 82 2.33 -7.29 -7.24
CA PHE A 82 3.19 -6.33 -6.57
C PHE A 82 4.00 -5.61 -7.64
N SER A 83 3.96 -4.28 -7.66
CA SER A 83 4.74 -3.56 -8.66
C SER A 83 5.29 -2.23 -8.16
N ILE A 84 6.45 -1.87 -8.67
CA ILE A 84 7.06 -0.55 -8.48
C ILE A 84 7.36 -0.02 -9.86
N ASN A 85 6.80 1.13 -10.21
CA ASN A 85 7.05 1.75 -11.51
C ASN A 85 8.35 2.54 -11.49
N TYR A 86 9.09 2.47 -12.58
CA TYR A 86 10.33 3.21 -12.77
C TYR A 86 10.28 3.92 -14.12
N GLY A 87 10.79 5.15 -14.15
CA GLY A 87 10.88 5.92 -15.39
C GLY A 87 9.58 6.58 -15.77
N THR A 88 9.20 6.50 -17.03
CA THR A 88 8.04 7.24 -17.55
C THR A 88 6.69 6.82 -16.96
N LYS A 89 6.61 5.59 -16.46
CA LYS A 89 5.37 5.10 -15.82
C LYS A 89 5.23 5.53 -14.37
N GLN A 90 6.28 6.05 -13.77
CA GLN A 90 6.24 6.53 -12.40
C GLN A 90 5.69 7.96 -12.38
N GLU A 91 4.41 8.08 -12.03
CA GLU A 91 3.75 9.39 -12.01
C GLU A 91 4.17 10.24 -10.82
N ILE A 92 4.32 9.64 -9.65
CA ILE A 92 4.73 10.33 -8.43
C ILE A 92 6.18 9.97 -8.12
N LYS A 93 7.06 10.98 -8.06
CA LYS A 93 8.50 10.78 -7.85
C LYS A 93 8.84 10.65 -6.37
N HIS A 94 8.23 9.67 -5.74
CA HIS A 94 8.49 9.21 -4.38
C HIS A 94 8.20 7.72 -4.37
N LEU A 95 9.18 6.92 -3.96
CA LEU A 95 9.11 5.46 -4.03
C LEU A 95 7.85 4.91 -3.36
N HIS A 96 7.10 4.11 -4.10
CA HIS A 96 5.91 3.43 -3.59
C HIS A 96 5.70 2.12 -4.32
N LEU A 97 5.19 1.14 -3.58
CA LEU A 97 4.96 -0.21 -4.07
C LEU A 97 3.45 -0.45 -4.11
N HIS A 98 2.96 -0.83 -5.29
CA HIS A 98 1.55 -1.16 -5.50
C HIS A 98 1.27 -2.59 -5.07
N VAL A 99 0.18 -2.78 -4.33
CA VAL A 99 -0.36 -4.11 -3.96
C VAL A 99 -1.75 -4.19 -4.55
N MET A 100 -1.96 -5.12 -5.49
CA MET A 100 -3.21 -5.20 -6.25
C MET A 100 -3.70 -6.64 -6.29
N PRO A 101 -4.72 -6.99 -5.46
CA PRO A 101 -5.21 -8.37 -5.40
C PRO A 101 -5.74 -8.89 -6.73
N ASN A 102 -6.38 -8.03 -7.53
CA ASN A 102 -6.87 -8.47 -8.84
C ASN A 102 -6.93 -7.29 -9.80
N TYR A 103 -5.80 -6.90 -10.38
CA TYR A 103 -5.69 -5.72 -11.22
C TYR A 103 -6.46 -5.82 -12.54
N ASN A 104 -6.93 -7.01 -12.92
CA ASN A 104 -7.69 -7.21 -14.17
C ASN A 104 -9.18 -6.89 -14.01
N VAL A 105 -9.65 -6.70 -12.77
CA VAL A 105 -11.06 -6.45 -12.50
C VAL A 105 -11.22 -5.06 -11.90
N LYS A 106 -12.06 -4.25 -12.52
CA LYS A 106 -12.32 -2.89 -12.04
C LYS A 106 -12.92 -2.90 -10.63
N PRO A 107 -12.68 -1.84 -9.84
CA PRO A 107 -13.24 -1.76 -8.49
C PRO A 107 -14.76 -1.86 -8.51
N SER A 108 -15.30 -2.65 -7.60
CA SER A 108 -16.75 -2.79 -7.41
C SER A 108 -17.23 -2.21 -6.09
N LYS A 109 -16.30 -1.94 -5.16
CA LYS A 109 -16.59 -1.38 -3.85
C LYS A 109 -15.94 -0.01 -3.73
N ASN A 110 -16.48 0.86 -2.88
CA ASN A 110 -15.78 2.10 -2.62
C ASN A 110 -14.59 1.85 -1.68
N VAL A 111 -13.65 2.79 -1.67
CA VAL A 111 -12.38 2.63 -0.95
C VAL A 111 -12.62 2.49 0.55
N GLU A 112 -13.58 3.23 1.11
CA GLU A 112 -13.92 3.20 2.53
C GLU A 112 -14.45 1.84 2.97
N GLU A 113 -15.26 1.18 2.12
CA GLU A 113 -15.75 -0.18 2.41
C GLU A 113 -14.60 -1.17 2.50
N VAL A 114 -13.68 -1.12 1.54
CA VAL A 114 -12.53 -2.02 1.52
C VAL A 114 -11.65 -1.76 2.73
N TYR A 115 -11.42 -0.50 3.07
CA TYR A 115 -10.65 -0.11 4.25
C TYR A 115 -11.24 -0.73 5.52
N LYS A 116 -12.56 -0.64 5.69
CA LYS A 116 -13.24 -1.24 6.86
C LYS A 116 -13.04 -2.74 6.92
N LEU A 117 -13.18 -3.42 5.78
CA LEU A 117 -12.96 -4.87 5.72
C LEU A 117 -11.54 -5.25 6.14
N ILE A 118 -10.55 -4.51 5.68
CA ILE A 118 -9.15 -4.75 6.02
C ILE A 118 -8.92 -4.53 7.51
N MET A 119 -9.41 -3.42 8.06
CA MET A 119 -9.22 -3.10 9.48
C MET A 119 -9.92 -4.11 10.38
N GLU A 120 -11.10 -4.58 10.00
CA GLU A 120 -11.80 -5.64 10.73
C GLU A 120 -11.02 -6.95 10.66
N GLY A 121 -10.46 -7.29 9.49
CA GLY A 121 -9.64 -8.48 9.32
C GLY A 121 -8.38 -8.45 10.17
N LEU A 122 -7.73 -7.30 10.28
CA LEU A 122 -6.57 -7.11 11.14
C LEU A 122 -6.93 -7.31 12.62
N ASN A 123 -8.05 -6.78 13.06
CA ASN A 123 -8.51 -6.95 14.43
C ASN A 123 -8.77 -8.42 14.76
N GLU A 124 -9.36 -9.18 13.84
CA GLU A 124 -9.58 -10.62 14.02
C GLU A 124 -8.26 -11.39 14.12
N GLU A 125 -7.27 -11.04 13.33
CA GLU A 125 -5.96 -11.68 13.41
C GLU A 125 -5.29 -11.43 14.75
N GLU A 126 -5.40 -10.22 15.29
CA GLU A 126 -4.88 -9.88 16.62
C GLU A 126 -5.53 -10.71 17.72
N LYS A 127 -6.84 -10.99 17.61
CA LYS A 127 -7.58 -11.78 18.58
C LYS A 127 -7.20 -13.26 18.62
N LYS A 128 -6.53 -13.75 17.57
CA LYS A 128 -6.10 -15.15 17.47
C LYS A 128 -4.78 -15.43 18.16
N ILE A 129 -4.11 -14.41 18.64
CA ILE A 129 -2.81 -14.55 19.31
C ILE A 129 -2.95 -14.90 20.78
#